data_059b204896d7232857dac55cad4f3a51
#
_entry.id   059b204896d7232857dac55cad4f3a51
#
_cell.length_a   1.000
_cell.length_b   1.000
_cell.length_c   1.000
_cell.angle_alpha   90.00
_cell.angle_beta   90.00
_cell.angle_gamma   90.00
#
_symmetry.space_group_name_H-M   'P 1'
#
loop_
_entity.id
_entity.type
_entity.pdbx_description
1 polymer ?
#
loop_
_entity_poly.entity_id
_entity_poly.type
_entity_poly.pdbx_seq_one_letter_code
_entity_poly.pdbx_strand_id
1 'polypeptide(L)'
;GEARGYLRWCVTLLIPVVPGVLERNSDLPLDPWLALWITAAAFLHTLGSAGLYGRIFFWDNITHAMSASLVAAAGYTVARAVDIHSDDIHVPRRFFFVYTRVVVLAFAVVWELFEFGLDVAADATGVSMPLAQHGLDDTVLDLVFNSVGALAVAAFGQAHLVGATE
;
A
#
# COMPACT_ATOMS: atom_id res chain seq x y z
N GLY A 1 17.89 -24.26 8.16
CA GLY A 1 18.26 -22.94 7.57
C GLY A 1 17.70 -22.72 6.19
N GLU A 2 17.81 -23.64 5.23
CA GLU A 2 17.46 -23.37 3.81
C GLU A 2 15.95 -23.29 3.54
N ALA A 3 15.12 -24.13 4.13
CA ALA A 3 13.66 -24.11 3.94
C ALA A 3 13.03 -22.77 4.35
N ARG A 4 13.61 -22.08 5.33
CA ARG A 4 13.17 -20.74 5.79
C ARG A 4 13.48 -19.65 4.76
N GLY A 5 14.59 -19.78 4.05
CA GLY A 5 14.94 -18.90 2.94
C GLY A 5 13.97 -19.04 1.77
N TYR A 6 13.60 -20.26 1.40
CA TYR A 6 12.69 -20.51 0.28
C TYR A 6 11.29 -19.97 0.52
N LEU A 7 10.72 -20.10 1.73
CA LEU A 7 9.40 -19.55 2.07
C LEU A 7 9.38 -18.02 1.92
N ARG A 8 10.41 -17.34 2.39
CA ARG A 8 10.60 -15.90 2.25
C ARG A 8 10.62 -15.49 0.78
N TRP A 9 11.39 -16.18 -0.06
CA TRP A 9 11.46 -15.89 -1.49
C TRP A 9 10.14 -16.18 -2.22
N CYS A 10 9.43 -17.26 -1.84
CA CYS A 10 8.13 -17.58 -2.42
C CYS A 10 7.10 -16.50 -2.16
N VAL A 11 6.97 -16.00 -0.93
CA VAL A 11 6.05 -14.91 -0.58
C VAL A 11 6.41 -13.65 -1.37
N THR A 12 7.68 -13.30 -1.42
CA THR A 12 8.17 -12.10 -2.11
C THR A 12 7.93 -12.16 -3.62
N LEU A 13 8.03 -13.34 -4.25
CA LEU A 13 7.78 -13.53 -5.67
C LEU A 13 6.28 -13.59 -6.03
N LEU A 14 5.39 -13.84 -5.07
CA LEU A 14 3.94 -13.85 -5.31
C LEU A 14 3.37 -12.42 -5.46
N ILE A 15 3.96 -11.44 -4.79
CA ILE A 15 3.46 -10.06 -4.81
C ILE A 15 3.45 -9.46 -6.23
N PRO A 16 4.52 -9.57 -7.06
CA PRO A 16 4.52 -9.05 -8.43
C PRO A 16 3.56 -9.76 -9.39
N VAL A 17 3.07 -10.95 -9.01
CA VAL A 17 2.12 -11.73 -9.83
C VAL A 17 0.69 -11.24 -9.65
N VAL A 18 0.40 -10.53 -8.54
CA VAL A 18 -0.95 -10.04 -8.22
C VAL A 18 -1.57 -9.19 -9.33
N PRO A 19 -0.89 -8.21 -9.95
CA PRO A 19 -1.47 -7.44 -11.05
C PRO A 19 -1.89 -8.32 -12.23
N GLY A 20 -1.02 -9.26 -12.66
CA GLY A 20 -1.32 -10.17 -13.77
C GLY A 20 -2.46 -11.16 -13.47
N VAL A 21 -2.63 -11.56 -12.21
CA VAL A 21 -3.76 -12.40 -11.78
C VAL A 21 -5.06 -11.59 -11.77
N LEU A 22 -5.02 -10.32 -11.33
CA LEU A 22 -6.17 -9.42 -11.36
C LEU A 22 -6.63 -9.15 -12.79
N GLU A 23 -5.74 -8.82 -13.70
CA GLU A 23 -6.06 -8.64 -15.13
C GLU A 23 -6.69 -9.88 -15.74
N ARG A 24 -6.16 -11.07 -15.40
CA ARG A 24 -6.64 -12.32 -15.98
C ARG A 24 -8.02 -12.77 -15.47
N ASN A 25 -8.38 -12.41 -14.24
CA ASN A 25 -9.59 -12.90 -13.59
C ASN A 25 -10.75 -11.91 -13.56
N SER A 26 -10.54 -10.62 -13.87
CA SER A 26 -11.57 -9.60 -13.66
C SER A 26 -12.18 -9.03 -14.94
N ASP A 27 -11.70 -9.39 -16.14
CA ASP A 27 -12.09 -8.77 -17.42
C ASP A 27 -12.01 -7.22 -17.42
N LEU A 28 -11.38 -6.65 -16.38
CA LEU A 28 -11.17 -5.22 -16.22
C LEU A 28 -9.77 -4.87 -16.74
N PRO A 29 -9.66 -4.11 -17.85
CA PRO A 29 -8.36 -3.62 -18.28
C PRO A 29 -7.81 -2.67 -17.23
N LEU A 30 -6.72 -3.09 -16.55
CA LEU A 30 -6.02 -2.19 -15.65
C LEU A 30 -5.32 -1.10 -16.47
N ASP A 31 -5.50 0.15 -16.05
CA ASP A 31 -4.73 1.25 -16.60
C ASP A 31 -3.22 0.94 -16.48
N PRO A 32 -2.43 1.09 -17.58
CA PRO A 32 -1.01 0.74 -17.57
C PRO A 32 -0.19 1.48 -16.52
N TRP A 33 -0.55 2.73 -16.18
CA TRP A 33 0.11 3.49 -15.13
C TRP A 33 -0.22 2.96 -13.74
N LEU A 34 -1.46 2.53 -13.52
CA LEU A 34 -1.85 1.88 -12.27
C LEU A 34 -1.15 0.53 -12.10
N ALA A 35 -1.08 -0.28 -13.16
CA ALA A 35 -0.35 -1.54 -13.15
C ALA A 35 1.15 -1.33 -12.87
N LEU A 36 1.77 -0.32 -13.49
CA LEU A 36 3.15 0.07 -13.22
C LEU A 36 3.35 0.51 -11.77
N TRP A 37 2.43 1.29 -11.23
CA TRP A 37 2.48 1.81 -9.86
C TRP A 37 2.38 0.69 -8.82
N ILE A 38 1.42 -0.23 -8.99
CA ILE A 38 1.29 -1.44 -8.16
C ILE A 38 2.57 -2.28 -8.22
N THR A 39 3.08 -2.50 -9.44
CA THR A 39 4.30 -3.29 -9.65
C THR A 39 5.52 -2.63 -9.00
N ALA A 40 5.65 -1.30 -9.10
CA ALA A 40 6.73 -0.55 -8.48
C ALA A 40 6.68 -0.65 -6.94
N ALA A 41 5.49 -0.49 -6.34
CA ALA A 41 5.33 -0.64 -4.89
C ALA A 41 5.71 -2.06 -4.43
N ALA A 42 5.21 -3.09 -5.10
CA ALA A 42 5.55 -4.48 -4.82
C ALA A 42 7.05 -4.76 -4.99
N PHE A 43 7.67 -4.21 -6.02
CA PHE A 43 9.10 -4.35 -6.28
C PHE A 43 9.96 -3.69 -5.18
N LEU A 44 9.58 -2.50 -4.71
CA LEU A 44 10.28 -1.81 -3.63
C LEU A 44 10.22 -2.61 -2.31
N HIS A 45 9.06 -3.16 -1.97
CA HIS A 45 8.92 -4.06 -0.81
C HIS A 45 9.75 -5.34 -0.96
N THR A 46 9.79 -5.90 -2.17
CA THR A 46 10.62 -7.05 -2.49
C THR A 46 12.11 -6.77 -2.25
N LEU A 47 12.61 -5.63 -2.74
CA LEU A 47 13.99 -5.21 -2.50
C LEU A 47 14.25 -4.92 -1.01
N GLY A 48 13.28 -4.31 -0.32
CA GLY A 48 13.33 -4.10 1.12
C GLY A 48 13.53 -5.41 1.86
N SER A 49 12.68 -6.40 1.60
CA SER A 49 12.75 -7.75 2.19
C SER A 49 14.01 -8.52 1.80
N ALA A 50 14.61 -8.22 0.62
CA ALA A 50 15.88 -8.79 0.21
C ALA A 50 17.09 -8.23 1.00
N GLY A 51 16.88 -7.19 1.82
CA GLY A 51 17.86 -6.67 2.76
C GLY A 51 18.03 -5.15 2.77
N LEU A 52 17.27 -4.38 1.95
CA LEU A 52 17.39 -2.93 1.96
C LEU A 52 16.77 -2.29 3.20
N TYR A 53 15.75 -2.89 3.83
CA TYR A 53 15.22 -2.45 5.12
C TYR A 53 16.30 -2.35 6.20
N GLY A 54 17.23 -3.32 6.25
CA GLY A 54 18.33 -3.30 7.21
C GLY A 54 19.56 -2.49 6.79
N ARG A 55 19.63 -1.96 5.57
CA ARG A 55 20.83 -1.28 5.03
C ARG A 55 20.61 0.20 4.75
N ILE A 56 19.40 0.58 4.39
CA ILE A 56 19.05 1.96 4.01
C ILE A 56 17.94 2.43 4.95
N PHE A 57 18.30 3.28 5.90
CA PHE A 57 17.43 3.67 7.00
C PHE A 57 16.08 4.30 6.56
N PHE A 58 16.01 4.92 5.39
CA PHE A 58 14.79 5.54 4.87
C PHE A 58 14.04 4.67 3.84
N TRP A 59 14.49 3.42 3.60
CA TRP A 59 13.87 2.55 2.60
C TRP A 59 12.43 2.22 2.94
N ASP A 60 12.18 1.94 4.19
CA ASP A 60 10.85 1.62 4.70
C ASP A 60 9.89 2.80 4.52
N ASN A 61 10.30 3.98 4.89
CA ASN A 61 9.53 5.21 4.68
C ASN A 61 9.11 5.42 3.21
N ILE A 62 9.98 5.08 2.25
CA ILE A 62 9.66 5.15 0.81
C ILE A 62 8.59 4.10 0.45
N THR A 63 8.72 2.88 0.95
CA THR A 63 7.77 1.80 0.66
C THR A 63 6.40 2.10 1.26
N HIS A 64 6.34 2.64 2.48
CA HIS A 64 5.11 3.11 3.11
C HIS A 64 4.45 4.25 2.34
N ALA A 65 5.19 5.29 1.96
CA ALA A 65 4.65 6.40 1.16
C ALA A 65 4.12 5.94 -0.21
N MET A 66 4.83 5.02 -0.88
CA MET A 66 4.42 4.47 -2.17
C MET A 66 3.14 3.64 -2.04
N SER A 67 3.07 2.74 -1.07
CA SER A 67 1.89 1.88 -0.84
C SER A 67 0.67 2.70 -0.40
N ALA A 68 0.88 3.68 0.48
CA ALA A 68 -0.17 4.59 0.92
C ALA A 68 -0.74 5.42 -0.23
N SER A 69 0.09 5.80 -1.20
CA SER A 69 -0.37 6.52 -2.39
C SER A 69 -1.30 5.66 -3.26
N LEU A 70 -1.07 4.34 -3.35
CA LEU A 70 -1.99 3.40 -4.01
C LEU A 70 -3.32 3.27 -3.26
N VAL A 71 -3.28 3.13 -1.94
CA VAL A 71 -4.48 3.08 -1.10
C VAL A 71 -5.28 4.37 -1.23
N ALA A 72 -4.59 5.52 -1.26
CA ALA A 72 -5.21 6.83 -1.47
C ALA A 72 -5.90 6.91 -2.84
N ALA A 73 -5.24 6.46 -3.91
CA ALA A 73 -5.81 6.44 -5.25
C ALA A 73 -7.05 5.53 -5.32
N ALA A 74 -6.97 4.33 -4.75
CA ALA A 74 -8.10 3.41 -4.69
C ALA A 74 -9.27 3.99 -3.89
N GLY A 75 -9.03 4.54 -2.70
CA GLY A 75 -10.05 5.18 -1.88
C GLY A 75 -10.71 6.36 -2.59
N TYR A 76 -9.93 7.22 -3.25
CA TYR A 76 -10.45 8.32 -4.06
C TYR A 76 -11.35 7.80 -5.19
N THR A 77 -10.89 6.80 -5.93
CA THR A 77 -11.64 6.23 -7.08
C THR A 77 -12.96 5.63 -6.62
N VAL A 78 -13.00 4.91 -5.50
CA VAL A 78 -14.23 4.35 -4.94
C VAL A 78 -15.21 5.46 -4.56
N ALA A 79 -14.77 6.48 -3.83
CA ALA A 79 -15.63 7.60 -3.45
C ALA A 79 -16.12 8.37 -4.67
N ARG A 80 -15.28 8.54 -5.70
CA ARG A 80 -15.66 9.21 -6.96
C ARG A 80 -16.67 8.39 -7.76
N ALA A 81 -16.50 7.08 -7.81
CA ALA A 81 -17.45 6.18 -8.45
C ALA A 81 -18.84 6.28 -7.81
N VAL A 82 -18.91 6.35 -6.48
CA VAL A 82 -20.18 6.56 -5.77
C VAL A 82 -20.81 7.91 -6.12
N ASP A 83 -20.02 8.99 -6.14
CA ASP A 83 -20.48 10.34 -6.47
C ASP A 83 -21.03 10.43 -7.92
N ILE A 84 -20.43 9.71 -8.87
CA ILE A 84 -20.84 9.77 -10.30
C ILE A 84 -22.03 8.85 -10.59
N HIS A 85 -22.10 7.67 -9.96
CA HIS A 85 -23.09 6.65 -10.30
C HIS A 85 -24.32 6.65 -9.37
N SER A 86 -24.39 7.55 -8.41
CA SER A 86 -25.54 7.68 -7.51
C SER A 86 -26.22 9.04 -7.69
N ASP A 87 -27.48 9.02 -8.08
CA ASP A 87 -28.29 10.24 -8.21
C ASP A 87 -28.61 10.88 -6.85
N ASP A 88 -28.57 10.09 -5.78
CA ASP A 88 -28.93 10.51 -4.42
C ASP A 88 -27.74 10.98 -3.58
N ILE A 89 -26.50 10.72 -4.03
CA ILE A 89 -25.28 11.01 -3.27
C ILE A 89 -24.42 12.02 -4.03
N HIS A 90 -24.30 13.20 -3.48
CA HIS A 90 -23.33 14.19 -3.96
C HIS A 90 -22.23 14.40 -2.94
N VAL A 91 -21.00 14.12 -3.35
CA VAL A 91 -19.82 14.16 -2.47
C VAL A 91 -19.06 15.47 -2.66
N PRO A 92 -19.05 16.39 -1.67
CA PRO A 92 -18.31 17.64 -1.78
C PRO A 92 -16.80 17.40 -1.90
N ARG A 93 -16.08 18.24 -2.64
CA ARG A 93 -14.61 18.13 -2.82
C ARG A 93 -13.83 18.01 -1.51
N ARG A 94 -14.27 18.71 -0.46
CA ARG A 94 -13.64 18.63 0.87
C ARG A 94 -13.76 17.26 1.50
N PHE A 95 -14.86 16.55 1.22
CA PHE A 95 -15.09 15.21 1.74
C PHE A 95 -14.09 14.21 1.13
N PHE A 96 -13.82 14.28 -0.19
CA PHE A 96 -12.82 13.43 -0.82
C PHE A 96 -11.46 13.53 -0.15
N PHE A 97 -11.05 14.75 0.19
CA PHE A 97 -9.77 14.98 0.87
C PHE A 97 -9.71 14.33 2.26
N VAL A 98 -10.77 14.49 3.06
CA VAL A 98 -10.85 13.90 4.40
C VAL A 98 -11.00 12.38 4.31
N TYR A 99 -11.92 11.91 3.47
CA TYR A 99 -12.19 10.49 3.28
C TYR A 99 -10.94 9.71 2.85
N THR A 100 -10.23 10.20 1.85
CA THR A 100 -9.01 9.55 1.36
C THR A 100 -7.97 9.42 2.47
N ARG A 101 -7.80 10.44 3.30
CA ARG A 101 -6.88 10.37 4.44
C ARG A 101 -7.31 9.37 5.51
N VAL A 102 -8.60 9.37 5.84
CA VAL A 102 -9.15 8.41 6.82
C VAL A 102 -8.96 6.98 6.31
N VAL A 103 -9.22 6.74 5.03
CA VAL A 103 -8.99 5.42 4.40
C VAL A 103 -7.53 5.02 4.49
N VAL A 104 -6.60 5.90 4.12
CA VAL A 104 -5.16 5.60 4.20
C VAL A 104 -4.74 5.31 5.63
N LEU A 105 -5.14 6.14 6.61
CA LEU A 105 -4.79 5.91 8.01
C LEU A 105 -5.40 4.61 8.55
N ALA A 106 -6.62 4.28 8.17
CA ALA A 106 -7.24 3.01 8.57
C ALA A 106 -6.46 1.80 8.03
N PHE A 107 -6.07 1.83 6.75
CA PHE A 107 -5.23 0.78 6.18
C PHE A 107 -3.83 0.74 6.80
N ALA A 108 -3.24 1.90 7.08
CA ALA A 108 -1.96 1.98 7.76
C ALA A 108 -2.02 1.32 9.15
N VAL A 109 -3.03 1.62 9.95
CA VAL A 109 -3.21 0.98 11.26
C VAL A 109 -3.40 -0.54 11.13
N VAL A 110 -4.17 -1.01 10.13
CA VAL A 110 -4.33 -2.45 9.88
C VAL A 110 -2.99 -3.09 9.52
N TRP A 111 -2.16 -2.39 8.74
CA TRP A 111 -0.82 -2.85 8.38
C TRP A 111 0.09 -2.97 9.60
N GLU A 112 0.14 -1.93 10.45
CA GLU A 112 0.92 -1.95 11.70
C GLU A 112 0.48 -3.08 12.64
N LEU A 113 -0.83 -3.35 12.73
CA LEU A 113 -1.33 -4.48 13.51
C LEU A 113 -0.91 -5.83 12.92
N PHE A 114 -0.80 -5.92 11.59
CA PHE A 114 -0.29 -7.10 10.91
C PHE A 114 1.20 -7.31 11.21
N GLU A 115 2.03 -6.27 11.12
CA GLU A 115 3.46 -6.32 11.44
C GLU A 115 3.71 -6.66 12.90
N PHE A 116 2.94 -6.07 13.82
CA PHE A 116 2.96 -6.45 15.23
C PHE A 116 2.60 -7.94 15.43
N GLY A 117 1.60 -8.44 14.72
CA GLY A 117 1.24 -9.87 14.75
C GLY A 117 2.37 -10.78 14.25
N LEU A 118 3.11 -10.34 13.22
CA LEU A 118 4.30 -11.04 12.73
C LEU A 118 5.43 -11.02 13.74
N ASP A 119 5.63 -9.93 14.47
CA ASP A 119 6.63 -9.83 15.53
C ASP A 119 6.32 -10.79 16.67
N VAL A 120 5.08 -10.82 17.16
CA VAL A 120 4.61 -11.78 18.16
C VAL A 120 4.81 -13.23 17.69
N ALA A 121 4.54 -13.52 16.42
CA ALA A 121 4.73 -14.85 15.85
C ALA A 121 6.23 -15.19 15.71
N ALA A 122 7.07 -14.22 15.38
CA ALA A 122 8.52 -14.37 15.34
C ALA A 122 9.08 -14.75 16.71
N ASP A 123 8.66 -14.07 17.76
CA ASP A 123 9.05 -14.34 19.15
C ASP A 123 8.60 -15.73 19.60
N ALA A 124 7.37 -16.10 19.31
CA ALA A 124 6.81 -17.40 19.72
C ALA A 124 7.46 -18.59 18.99
N THR A 125 7.91 -18.41 17.75
CA THR A 125 8.44 -19.49 16.89
C THR A 125 9.96 -19.49 16.79
N GLY A 126 10.63 -18.41 17.18
CA GLY A 126 12.05 -18.17 16.95
C GLY A 126 12.41 -18.02 15.46
N VAL A 127 11.42 -17.68 14.61
CA VAL A 127 11.61 -17.47 13.17
C VAL A 127 11.55 -15.97 12.88
N SER A 128 12.67 -15.39 12.46
CA SER A 128 12.71 -13.98 12.04
C SER A 128 11.76 -13.73 10.87
N MET A 129 10.88 -12.72 11.02
CA MET A 129 9.93 -12.27 10.00
C MET A 129 10.44 -10.97 9.37
N PRO A 130 10.56 -10.87 8.04
CA PRO A 130 11.15 -9.68 7.38
C PRO A 130 10.31 -8.41 7.48
N LEU A 131 9.01 -8.55 7.73
CA LEU A 131 8.05 -7.45 7.83
C LEU A 131 7.58 -7.26 9.29
N ALA A 132 8.35 -7.73 10.28
CA ALA A 132 8.00 -7.53 11.68
C ALA A 132 8.29 -6.07 12.09
N GLN A 133 7.46 -5.55 12.98
CA GLN A 133 7.58 -4.21 13.54
C GLN A 133 8.91 -4.02 14.29
N HIS A 134 9.50 -2.82 14.17
CA HIS A 134 10.76 -2.46 14.83
C HIS A 134 10.58 -1.50 16.02
N GLY A 135 9.38 -1.41 16.55
CA GLY A 135 9.04 -0.62 17.73
C GLY A 135 8.12 0.56 17.44
N LEU A 136 7.74 1.28 18.50
CA LEU A 136 6.76 2.38 18.41
C LEU A 136 7.23 3.54 17.52
N ASP A 137 8.52 3.86 17.54
CA ASP A 137 9.07 4.95 16.71
C ASP A 137 8.94 4.63 15.21
N ASP A 138 9.13 3.38 14.84
CA ASP A 138 8.93 2.84 13.49
C ASP A 138 7.47 3.01 13.06
N THR A 139 6.53 2.46 13.84
CA THR A 139 5.08 2.63 13.61
C THR A 139 4.67 4.10 13.42
N VAL A 140 5.17 4.99 14.27
CA VAL A 140 4.81 6.42 14.17
C VAL A 140 5.36 7.05 12.89
N LEU A 141 6.60 6.73 12.51
CA LEU A 141 7.20 7.20 11.26
C LEU A 141 6.43 6.68 10.05
N ASP A 142 6.02 5.42 10.05
CA ASP A 142 5.27 4.80 8.95
C ASP A 142 3.90 5.46 8.78
N LEU A 143 3.20 5.76 9.86
CA LEU A 143 1.96 6.54 9.81
C LEU A 143 2.18 7.95 9.24
N VAL A 144 3.31 8.60 9.55
CA VAL A 144 3.68 9.90 8.97
C VAL A 144 3.94 9.76 7.46
N PHE A 145 4.72 8.79 7.02
CA PHE A 145 5.02 8.60 5.60
C PHE A 145 3.81 8.11 4.80
N ASN A 146 2.94 7.29 5.40
CA ASN A 146 1.63 6.97 4.83
C ASN A 146 0.79 8.24 4.59
N SER A 147 0.82 9.17 5.53
CA SER A 147 0.14 10.47 5.39
C SER A 147 0.75 11.34 4.28
N VAL A 148 2.08 11.29 4.09
CA VAL A 148 2.78 11.96 2.97
C VAL A 148 2.35 11.37 1.63
N GLY A 149 2.26 10.05 1.50
CA GLY A 149 1.75 9.37 0.30
C GLY A 149 0.31 9.79 -0.04
N ALA A 150 -0.56 9.85 0.97
CA ALA A 150 -1.94 10.32 0.80
C ALA A 150 -2.02 11.80 0.34
N LEU A 151 -1.16 12.66 0.90
CA LEU A 151 -1.06 14.07 0.49
C LEU A 151 -0.57 14.23 -0.94
N ALA A 152 0.40 13.43 -1.38
CA ALA A 152 0.90 13.47 -2.74
C ALA A 152 -0.24 13.14 -3.74
N VAL A 153 -1.05 12.12 -3.46
CA VAL A 153 -2.22 11.81 -4.29
C VAL A 153 -3.27 12.92 -4.24
N ALA A 154 -3.55 13.48 -3.08
CA ALA A 154 -4.50 14.58 -2.95
C ALA A 154 -4.07 15.85 -3.70
N ALA A 155 -2.76 16.12 -3.78
CA ALA A 155 -2.22 17.29 -4.47
C ALA A 155 -2.08 17.10 -5.99
N PHE A 156 -1.65 15.92 -6.44
CA PHE A 156 -1.25 15.67 -7.83
C PHE A 156 -2.14 14.63 -8.54
N GLY A 157 -2.75 13.72 -7.79
CA GLY A 157 -3.54 12.61 -8.32
C GLY A 157 -4.91 13.04 -8.86
N GLN A 158 -5.49 14.12 -8.33
CA GLN A 158 -6.82 14.58 -8.76
C GLN A 158 -6.85 14.93 -10.25
N ALA A 159 -5.78 15.51 -10.78
CA ALA A 159 -5.71 15.88 -12.21
C ALA A 159 -5.66 14.65 -13.15
N HIS A 160 -5.08 13.54 -12.70
CA HIS A 160 -4.95 12.30 -13.50
C HIS A 160 -6.14 11.34 -13.27
N LEU A 161 -6.62 11.25 -12.04
CA LEU A 161 -7.71 10.33 -11.68
C LEU A 161 -9.09 10.81 -12.16
N VAL A 162 -9.28 12.10 -12.37
CA VAL A 162 -10.52 12.65 -12.98
C VAL A 162 -10.66 12.20 -14.44
N GLY A 163 -9.56 12.13 -15.20
CA GLY A 163 -9.59 11.64 -16.57
C GLY A 163 -9.82 10.13 -16.72
N ALA A 164 -9.57 9.35 -15.68
CA ALA A 164 -9.75 7.89 -15.69
C ALA A 164 -11.19 7.46 -15.31
N THR A 165 -12.02 8.39 -14.84
CA THR A 165 -13.40 8.13 -14.41
C THR A 165 -14.46 8.71 -15.36
N GLU A 166 -14.07 9.41 -16.42
CA GLU A 166 -14.89 9.86 -17.54
C GLU A 166 -14.80 8.87 -18.71
#